data_cd5196e095fa03361a26ff27ca82d8aa
#
_entry.id   cd5196e095fa03361a26ff27ca82d8aa
#
_cell.length_a   1.000
_cell.length_b   1.000
_cell.length_c   1.000
_cell.angle_alpha   90.00
_cell.angle_beta   90.00
_cell.angle_gamma   90.00
#
_symmetry.space_group_name_H-M   'P 1'
#
loop_
_entity.id
_entity.type
_entity.pdbx_description
1 polymer ?
#
loop_
_entity_poly.entity_id
_entity_poly.type
_entity_poly.pdbx_seq_one_letter_code
_entity_poly.pdbx_strand_id
1 'polypeptide(L)'
;MPLLKSLKAKLLRAFAKRMKGKFVYDAAQYPLRAVTEEFIPSAWGPARALFYWPNTESAQPLPVYLNLHGGGFVAGVPEHDDSYCRRLAHNLGCLVVNVDYVLAPEHPFPAGLRQSFAVLEWLAEQAATLGIDPQRIAVGGHSAGGNLATGVANLARGHQRLRVVHQLIDYAVLDLAQDPALKLSSLDKPLLGAGLVRFFNSCYLSDPAQARDPLASPLLATVDELRGMPPATLITAEYDILRAEGEAYAEKLRRAGVTVTERMFAGCDHMFTHLGPDDSAEQAWQLMEDGLRGAFQLEAVASGAEALA
;
A
#
# COMPACT_ATOMS: atom_id res chain seq x y z
N MET A 1 -14.91 22.36 16.84
CA MET A 1 -14.89 21.10 16.06
C MET A 1 -13.49 20.62 15.63
N PRO A 2 -12.51 21.43 15.18
CA PRO A 2 -11.16 20.94 14.80
C PRO A 2 -10.39 20.26 15.95
N LEU A 3 -10.40 20.85 17.15
CA LEU A 3 -9.74 20.31 18.34
C LEU A 3 -10.23 18.91 18.74
N LEU A 4 -11.55 18.64 18.62
CA LEU A 4 -12.10 17.33 18.96
C LEU A 4 -11.71 16.26 17.94
N LYS A 5 -11.59 16.61 16.64
CA LYS A 5 -11.11 15.70 15.60
C LYS A 5 -9.65 15.35 15.85
N SER A 6 -8.80 16.34 16.13
CA SER A 6 -7.37 16.12 16.43
C SER A 6 -7.18 15.27 17.69
N LEU A 7 -7.97 15.51 18.75
CA LEU A 7 -7.90 14.69 19.96
C LEU A 7 -8.29 13.22 19.68
N LYS A 8 -9.40 12.98 18.96
CA LYS A 8 -9.80 11.62 18.56
C LYS A 8 -8.74 10.94 17.69
N ALA A 9 -8.15 11.66 16.74
CA ALA A 9 -7.06 11.14 15.90
C ALA A 9 -5.84 10.75 16.74
N LYS A 10 -5.43 11.57 17.71
CA LYS A 10 -4.31 11.26 18.63
C LYS A 10 -4.59 10.04 19.49
N LEU A 11 -5.80 9.89 20.01
CA LEU A 11 -6.20 8.70 20.78
C LEU A 11 -6.19 7.44 19.90
N LEU A 12 -6.70 7.53 18.67
CA LEU A 12 -6.69 6.43 17.72
C LEU A 12 -5.25 6.02 17.37
N ARG A 13 -4.35 6.98 17.12
CA ARG A 13 -2.92 6.71 16.88
C ARG A 13 -2.24 6.03 18.07
N ALA A 14 -2.53 6.51 19.29
CA ALA A 14 -1.99 5.90 20.50
C ALA A 14 -2.47 4.46 20.70
N PHE A 15 -3.72 4.17 20.30
CA PHE A 15 -4.26 2.82 20.30
C PHE A 15 -3.64 1.98 19.17
N ALA A 16 -3.61 2.49 17.95
CA ALA A 16 -3.06 1.80 16.78
C ALA A 16 -1.58 1.40 16.99
N LYS A 17 -0.74 2.28 17.57
CA LYS A 17 0.65 1.96 17.89
C LYS A 17 0.83 0.74 18.83
N ARG A 18 -0.21 0.36 19.56
CA ARG A 18 -0.21 -0.81 20.47
C ARG A 18 -0.75 -2.05 19.81
N MET A 19 -1.43 -1.92 18.67
CA MET A 19 -1.89 -3.08 17.90
C MET A 19 -0.69 -3.77 17.29
N LYS A 20 -0.62 -5.08 17.51
CA LYS A 20 0.32 -5.95 16.79
C LYS A 20 -0.50 -6.77 15.81
N GLY A 21 0.00 -6.93 14.61
CA GLY A 21 -0.56 -7.90 13.67
C GLY A 21 -0.45 -9.31 14.26
N LYS A 22 -1.32 -10.20 13.84
CA LYS A 22 -1.31 -11.60 14.24
C LYS A 22 -0.09 -12.33 13.66
N PHE A 23 0.32 -11.91 12.46
CA PHE A 23 1.46 -12.49 11.76
C PHE A 23 2.72 -11.71 12.13
N VAL A 24 3.47 -12.24 13.07
CA VAL A 24 4.80 -11.76 13.41
C VAL A 24 5.79 -12.73 12.77
N TYR A 25 6.28 -12.40 11.59
CA TYR A 25 7.39 -13.14 11.00
C TYR A 25 8.69 -12.73 11.69
N ASP A 26 9.31 -13.69 12.35
CA ASP A 26 10.57 -13.50 13.04
C ASP A 26 11.68 -13.09 12.03
N ALA A 27 12.60 -12.24 12.48
CA ALA A 27 13.80 -11.91 11.72
C ALA A 27 14.65 -13.15 11.36
N ALA A 28 14.54 -14.23 12.12
CA ALA A 28 15.16 -15.53 11.81
C ALA A 28 14.52 -16.22 10.60
N GLN A 29 13.20 -16.04 10.40
CA GLN A 29 12.47 -16.65 9.29
C GLN A 29 12.77 -15.93 7.95
N TYR A 30 12.94 -14.59 7.99
CA TYR A 30 13.24 -13.77 6.82
C TYR A 30 14.49 -12.91 7.08
N PRO A 31 15.69 -13.53 7.05
CA PRO A 31 16.93 -12.83 7.34
C PRO A 31 17.21 -11.78 6.25
N LEU A 32 17.55 -10.57 6.69
CA LEU A 32 17.91 -9.44 5.84
C LEU A 32 19.35 -9.02 6.12
N ARG A 33 19.98 -8.34 5.16
CA ARG A 33 21.30 -7.72 5.37
C ARG A 33 21.22 -6.63 6.43
N ALA A 34 20.17 -5.79 6.41
CA ALA A 34 19.92 -4.74 7.37
C ALA A 34 18.47 -4.25 7.29
N VAL A 35 18.00 -3.64 8.39
CA VAL A 35 16.87 -2.72 8.38
C VAL A 35 17.40 -1.40 8.89
N THR A 36 17.32 -0.33 8.06
CA THR A 36 17.81 1.01 8.40
C THR A 36 16.66 2.01 8.39
N GLU A 37 16.85 3.12 9.09
CA GLU A 37 15.90 4.21 9.14
C GLU A 37 16.50 5.43 8.45
N GLU A 38 15.72 6.04 7.55
CA GLU A 38 16.12 7.22 6.80
C GLU A 38 15.09 8.34 6.98
N PHE A 39 15.56 9.59 6.90
CA PHE A 39 14.72 10.79 6.95
C PHE A 39 14.84 11.56 5.65
N ILE A 40 13.87 11.38 4.79
CA ILE A 40 13.87 11.87 3.40
C ILE A 40 13.26 13.27 3.35
N PRO A 41 13.97 14.28 2.81
CA PRO A 41 13.47 15.65 2.72
C PRO A 41 12.15 15.74 1.94
N SER A 42 11.20 16.51 2.44
CA SER A 42 9.95 16.83 1.73
C SER A 42 9.40 18.21 2.14
N ALA A 43 8.43 18.72 1.39
CA ALA A 43 7.77 19.99 1.68
C ALA A 43 6.95 19.96 2.99
N TRP A 44 6.64 18.78 3.51
CA TRP A 44 5.89 18.58 4.76
C TRP A 44 6.77 18.17 5.95
N GLY A 45 8.06 18.41 5.85
CA GLY A 45 9.07 17.92 6.78
C GLY A 45 9.70 16.60 6.32
N PRO A 46 10.74 16.12 7.01
CA PRO A 46 11.39 14.87 6.66
C PRO A 46 10.40 13.69 6.77
N ALA A 47 10.27 12.90 5.71
CA ALA A 47 9.55 11.64 5.75
C ALA A 47 10.45 10.56 6.35
N ARG A 48 10.07 10.00 7.49
CA ARG A 48 10.72 8.81 8.04
C ARG A 48 10.38 7.61 7.16
N ALA A 49 11.36 6.77 6.86
CA ALA A 49 11.12 5.53 6.14
C ALA A 49 12.03 4.41 6.66
N LEU A 50 11.50 3.20 6.73
CA LEU A 50 12.24 2.00 7.06
C LEU A 50 12.67 1.31 5.76
N PHE A 51 13.96 1.04 5.64
CA PHE A 51 14.59 0.39 4.49
C PHE A 51 14.95 -1.04 4.84
N TYR A 52 14.32 -1.99 4.17
CA TYR A 52 14.55 -3.42 4.35
C TYR A 52 15.48 -3.91 3.24
N TRP A 53 16.75 -4.05 3.55
CA TRP A 53 17.79 -4.45 2.62
C TRP A 53 17.83 -5.97 2.49
N PRO A 54 17.64 -6.53 1.29
CA PRO A 54 17.70 -7.96 1.10
C PRO A 54 19.11 -8.50 1.36
N ASN A 55 19.18 -9.76 1.76
CA ASN A 55 20.44 -10.49 1.88
C ASN A 55 20.75 -11.15 0.52
N THR A 56 21.16 -10.36 -0.45
CA THR A 56 21.53 -10.83 -1.79
C THR A 56 22.83 -10.19 -2.24
N GLU A 57 23.66 -10.96 -2.93
CA GLU A 57 24.91 -10.52 -3.56
C GLU A 57 24.69 -10.22 -5.06
N SER A 58 23.60 -9.55 -5.40
CA SER A 58 23.34 -9.19 -6.79
C SER A 58 24.33 -8.17 -7.31
N ALA A 59 24.96 -8.46 -8.47
CA ALA A 59 25.75 -7.48 -9.22
C ALA A 59 24.89 -6.44 -9.95
N GLN A 60 23.59 -6.65 -10.02
CA GLN A 60 22.62 -5.75 -10.67
C GLN A 60 21.95 -4.85 -9.62
N PRO A 61 21.62 -3.60 -9.99
CA PRO A 61 20.85 -2.72 -9.13
C PRO A 61 19.55 -3.37 -8.67
N LEU A 62 19.18 -3.19 -7.39
CA LEU A 62 18.03 -3.81 -6.78
C LEU A 62 16.71 -3.20 -7.30
N PRO A 63 15.68 -3.99 -7.60
CA PRO A 63 14.32 -3.45 -7.73
C PRO A 63 13.83 -2.92 -6.38
N VAL A 64 12.84 -2.04 -6.42
CA VAL A 64 12.31 -1.37 -5.21
C VAL A 64 10.81 -1.61 -5.07
N TYR A 65 10.37 -1.91 -3.86
CA TYR A 65 8.96 -1.84 -3.48
C TYR A 65 8.75 -0.74 -2.46
N LEU A 66 7.95 0.28 -2.81
CA LEU A 66 7.52 1.35 -1.92
C LEU A 66 6.23 0.93 -1.24
N ASN A 67 6.26 0.70 0.08
CA ASN A 67 5.11 0.33 0.89
C ASN A 67 4.52 1.53 1.61
N LEU A 68 3.18 1.62 1.61
CA LEU A 68 2.40 2.64 2.29
C LEU A 68 1.40 1.97 3.24
N HIS A 69 1.57 2.20 4.54
CA HIS A 69 0.76 1.53 5.56
C HIS A 69 -0.72 1.96 5.55
N GLY A 70 -1.60 1.12 6.10
CA GLY A 70 -3.01 1.42 6.32
C GLY A 70 -3.25 2.37 7.50
N GLY A 71 -4.54 2.63 7.80
CA GLY A 71 -4.93 3.42 8.96
C GLY A 71 -5.82 4.63 8.65
N GLY A 72 -6.55 4.61 7.53
CA GLY A 72 -7.53 5.63 7.17
C GLY A 72 -6.92 7.03 6.98
N PHE A 73 -5.65 7.13 6.59
CA PHE A 73 -4.88 8.39 6.47
C PHE A 73 -4.67 9.15 7.79
N VAL A 74 -5.15 8.62 8.90
CA VAL A 74 -5.23 9.28 10.22
C VAL A 74 -4.38 8.59 11.26
N ALA A 75 -4.18 7.30 11.11
CA ALA A 75 -3.44 6.46 12.04
C ALA A 75 -2.52 5.49 11.27
N GLY A 76 -1.86 4.59 11.98
CA GLY A 76 -0.89 3.66 11.41
C GLY A 76 0.54 4.12 11.65
N VAL A 77 1.44 3.19 11.47
CA VAL A 77 2.89 3.37 11.51
C VAL A 77 3.51 2.30 10.64
N PRO A 78 4.69 2.52 10.03
CA PRO A 78 5.33 1.52 9.17
C PRO A 78 5.64 0.19 9.89
N GLU A 79 5.83 0.20 11.20
CA GLU A 79 6.07 -1.03 11.99
C GLU A 79 4.91 -2.04 11.95
N HIS A 80 3.70 -1.62 11.59
CA HIS A 80 2.58 -2.56 11.41
C HIS A 80 2.79 -3.53 10.25
N ASP A 81 3.56 -3.10 9.25
CA ASP A 81 3.85 -3.84 8.03
C ASP A 81 5.25 -4.48 8.07
N ASP A 82 5.98 -4.45 9.22
CA ASP A 82 7.35 -4.97 9.33
C ASP A 82 7.49 -6.40 8.82
N SER A 83 6.61 -7.29 9.27
CA SER A 83 6.60 -8.71 8.86
C SER A 83 6.44 -8.87 7.34
N TYR A 84 5.50 -8.12 6.76
CA TYR A 84 5.23 -8.10 5.33
C TYR A 84 6.43 -7.55 4.54
N CYS A 85 6.99 -6.43 4.96
CA CYS A 85 8.15 -5.81 4.32
C CYS A 85 9.39 -6.72 4.37
N ARG A 86 9.63 -7.41 5.50
CA ARG A 86 10.71 -8.41 5.63
C ARG A 86 10.55 -9.56 4.66
N ARG A 87 9.36 -10.13 4.62
CA ARG A 87 9.02 -11.26 3.74
C ARG A 87 9.28 -10.90 2.28
N LEU A 88 8.76 -9.75 1.83
CA LEU A 88 8.97 -9.30 0.46
C LEU A 88 10.44 -9.04 0.14
N ALA A 89 11.16 -8.33 1.01
CA ALA A 89 12.58 -8.05 0.79
C ALA A 89 13.42 -9.33 0.71
N HIS A 90 13.15 -10.31 1.59
CA HIS A 90 13.83 -11.60 1.60
C HIS A 90 13.52 -12.44 0.37
N ASN A 91 12.23 -12.68 0.10
CA ASN A 91 11.78 -13.61 -0.95
C ASN A 91 12.00 -13.10 -2.37
N LEU A 92 12.04 -11.78 -2.55
CA LEU A 92 12.17 -11.13 -3.85
C LEU A 92 13.56 -10.54 -4.10
N GLY A 93 14.43 -10.48 -3.09
CA GLY A 93 15.73 -9.83 -3.24
C GLY A 93 15.63 -8.37 -3.67
N CYS A 94 14.58 -7.67 -3.25
CA CYS A 94 14.33 -6.27 -3.56
C CYS A 94 14.53 -5.38 -2.32
N LEU A 95 14.87 -4.11 -2.52
CA LEU A 95 14.77 -3.13 -1.45
C LEU A 95 13.29 -2.82 -1.19
N VAL A 96 12.83 -2.99 0.05
CA VAL A 96 11.51 -2.50 0.47
C VAL A 96 11.68 -1.22 1.26
N VAL A 97 10.95 -0.17 0.86
CA VAL A 97 10.93 1.14 1.53
C VAL A 97 9.54 1.38 2.09
N ASN A 98 9.42 1.35 3.41
CA ASN A 98 8.15 1.45 4.14
C ASN A 98 8.04 2.85 4.77
N VAL A 99 7.13 3.66 4.27
CA VAL A 99 7.08 5.11 4.52
C VAL A 99 6.14 5.45 5.66
N ASP A 100 6.64 6.23 6.62
CA ASP A 100 5.86 6.90 7.68
C ASP A 100 5.40 8.28 7.15
N TYR A 101 4.38 8.25 6.29
CA TYR A 101 3.86 9.47 5.67
C TYR A 101 3.06 10.33 6.65
N VAL A 102 3.01 11.64 6.40
CA VAL A 102 2.27 12.59 7.26
C VAL A 102 0.77 12.29 7.27
N LEU A 103 0.18 12.39 8.46
CA LEU A 103 -1.19 11.97 8.74
C LEU A 103 -2.14 13.15 8.91
N ALA A 104 -3.38 12.95 8.50
CA ALA A 104 -4.50 13.82 8.80
C ALA A 104 -4.95 13.67 10.27
N PRO A 105 -5.60 14.67 10.88
CA PRO A 105 -6.02 15.93 10.29
C PRO A 105 -4.96 17.04 10.27
N GLU A 106 -3.75 16.80 10.79
CA GLU A 106 -2.68 17.80 10.82
C GLU A 106 -2.18 18.10 9.39
N HIS A 107 -2.14 17.08 8.55
CA HIS A 107 -1.73 17.14 7.15
C HIS A 107 -2.81 16.48 6.27
N PRO A 108 -3.90 17.20 5.95
CA PRO A 108 -4.97 16.64 5.14
C PRO A 108 -4.55 16.43 3.68
N PHE A 109 -5.44 15.84 2.88
CA PHE A 109 -5.22 15.66 1.44
C PHE A 109 -4.80 16.99 0.77
N PRO A 110 -3.79 16.97 -0.09
CA PRO A 110 -3.04 15.81 -0.62
C PRO A 110 -1.68 15.57 0.05
N ALA A 111 -1.45 16.00 1.31
CA ALA A 111 -0.14 16.05 1.93
C ALA A 111 0.56 14.67 1.99
N GLY A 112 -0.10 13.63 2.54
CA GLY A 112 0.47 12.28 2.63
C GLY A 112 0.79 11.68 1.26
N LEU A 113 -0.09 11.87 0.28
CA LEU A 113 0.14 11.45 -1.10
C LEU A 113 1.38 12.12 -1.71
N ARG A 114 1.47 13.44 -1.59
CA ARG A 114 2.57 14.21 -2.16
C ARG A 114 3.90 13.93 -1.46
N GLN A 115 3.86 13.70 -0.15
CA GLN A 115 5.06 13.29 0.58
C GLN A 115 5.54 11.89 0.14
N SER A 116 4.61 10.92 -0.01
CA SER A 116 4.95 9.59 -0.52
C SER A 116 5.53 9.64 -1.94
N PHE A 117 5.01 10.53 -2.79
CA PHE A 117 5.57 10.73 -4.12
C PHE A 117 6.97 11.38 -4.07
N ALA A 118 7.20 12.33 -3.17
CA ALA A 118 8.54 12.93 -2.97
C ALA A 118 9.58 11.89 -2.52
N VAL A 119 9.16 10.90 -1.71
CA VAL A 119 10.04 9.76 -1.36
C VAL A 119 10.40 8.96 -2.62
N LEU A 120 9.44 8.71 -3.50
CA LEU A 120 9.69 8.01 -4.76
C LEU A 120 10.68 8.77 -5.67
N GLU A 121 10.52 10.09 -5.79
CA GLU A 121 11.45 10.94 -6.55
C GLU A 121 12.86 10.92 -5.95
N TRP A 122 12.96 11.02 -4.63
CA TRP A 122 14.23 10.95 -3.92
C TRP A 122 14.94 9.60 -4.14
N LEU A 123 14.21 8.49 -4.11
CA LEU A 123 14.77 7.17 -4.42
C LEU A 123 15.38 7.13 -5.84
N ALA A 124 14.71 7.72 -6.81
CA ALA A 124 15.23 7.81 -8.18
C ALA A 124 16.47 8.72 -8.28
N GLU A 125 16.53 9.80 -7.50
CA GLU A 125 17.69 10.69 -7.44
C GLU A 125 18.90 10.03 -6.77
N GLN A 126 18.66 9.22 -5.76
CA GLN A 126 19.71 8.50 -5.02
C GLN A 126 20.00 7.10 -5.58
N ALA A 127 19.46 6.73 -6.74
CA ALA A 127 19.48 5.39 -7.25
C ALA A 127 20.92 4.80 -7.34
N ALA A 128 21.88 5.56 -7.84
CA ALA A 128 23.28 5.13 -7.94
C ALA A 128 23.93 4.93 -6.57
N THR A 129 23.67 5.81 -5.62
CA THR A 129 24.18 5.74 -4.23
C THR A 129 23.61 4.54 -3.48
N LEU A 130 22.31 4.27 -3.68
CA LEU A 130 21.59 3.18 -3.02
C LEU A 130 21.78 1.82 -3.72
N GLY A 131 22.32 1.80 -4.95
CA GLY A 131 22.46 0.58 -5.76
C GLY A 131 21.08 0.02 -6.17
N ILE A 132 20.12 0.87 -6.49
CA ILE A 132 18.77 0.50 -6.91
C ILE A 132 18.49 0.85 -8.35
N ASP A 133 17.50 0.20 -8.95
CA ASP A 133 17.05 0.45 -10.32
C ASP A 133 15.77 1.32 -10.32
N PRO A 134 15.85 2.60 -10.68
CA PRO A 134 14.69 3.48 -10.72
C PRO A 134 13.70 3.14 -11.84
N GLN A 135 14.04 2.23 -12.76
CA GLN A 135 13.15 1.73 -13.81
C GLN A 135 12.39 0.46 -13.37
N ARG A 136 12.69 -0.09 -12.18
CA ARG A 136 12.03 -1.27 -11.61
C ARG A 136 11.49 -0.97 -10.20
N ILE A 137 10.56 -0.02 -10.11
CA ILE A 137 9.91 0.35 -8.86
C ILE A 137 8.46 -0.15 -8.89
N ALA A 138 8.03 -0.86 -7.85
CA ALA A 138 6.63 -1.12 -7.58
C ALA A 138 6.17 -0.30 -6.38
N VAL A 139 4.89 0.05 -6.35
CA VAL A 139 4.27 0.77 -5.23
C VAL A 139 3.07 -0.01 -4.73
N GLY A 140 2.79 0.04 -3.44
CA GLY A 140 1.62 -0.63 -2.91
C GLY A 140 1.33 -0.27 -1.47
N GLY A 141 0.27 -0.87 -0.95
CA GLY A 141 -0.14 -0.69 0.43
C GLY A 141 -1.53 -1.22 0.71
N HIS A 142 -1.93 -1.07 1.97
CA HIS A 142 -3.13 -1.63 2.54
C HIS A 142 -4.15 -0.53 2.85
N SER A 143 -5.42 -0.72 2.54
CA SER A 143 -6.50 0.22 2.90
C SER A 143 -6.19 1.64 2.39
N ALA A 144 -6.02 2.60 3.28
CA ALA A 144 -5.60 3.97 2.95
C ALA A 144 -4.25 4.01 2.21
N GLY A 145 -3.30 3.13 2.57
CA GLY A 145 -2.02 3.01 1.88
C GLY A 145 -2.16 2.53 0.44
N GLY A 146 -3.09 1.62 0.17
CA GLY A 146 -3.44 1.19 -1.19
C GLY A 146 -4.02 2.34 -2.03
N ASN A 147 -4.82 3.22 -1.44
CA ASN A 147 -5.27 4.46 -2.08
C ASN A 147 -4.09 5.36 -2.44
N LEU A 148 -3.20 5.63 -1.47
CA LEU A 148 -2.01 6.44 -1.71
C LEU A 148 -1.12 5.84 -2.79
N ALA A 149 -0.97 4.52 -2.83
CA ALA A 149 -0.19 3.81 -3.85
C ALA A 149 -0.73 4.04 -5.27
N THR A 150 -2.06 3.99 -5.45
CA THR A 150 -2.67 4.32 -6.74
C THR A 150 -2.41 5.77 -7.14
N GLY A 151 -2.49 6.70 -6.18
CA GLY A 151 -2.18 8.11 -6.39
C GLY A 151 -0.71 8.34 -6.76
N VAL A 152 0.23 7.68 -6.06
CA VAL A 152 1.67 7.73 -6.36
C VAL A 152 1.94 7.15 -7.75
N ALA A 153 1.35 6.01 -8.11
CA ALA A 153 1.48 5.41 -9.44
C ALA A 153 0.96 6.37 -10.53
N ASN A 154 -0.15 7.07 -10.27
CA ASN A 154 -0.71 8.04 -11.20
C ASN A 154 0.23 9.25 -11.38
N LEU A 155 0.78 9.81 -10.31
CA LEU A 155 1.73 10.92 -10.37
C LEU A 155 3.04 10.55 -11.06
N ALA A 156 3.45 9.30 -10.96
CA ALA A 156 4.68 8.76 -11.57
C ALA A 156 4.54 8.52 -13.09
N ARG A 157 3.33 8.55 -13.65
CA ARG A 157 3.13 8.32 -15.08
C ARG A 157 3.84 9.37 -15.92
N GLY A 158 4.64 8.89 -16.86
CA GLY A 158 5.41 9.76 -17.76
C GLY A 158 6.60 10.45 -17.07
N HIS A 159 6.94 10.09 -15.85
CA HIS A 159 8.15 10.60 -15.22
C HIS A 159 9.41 10.08 -15.93
N GLN A 160 10.36 10.98 -16.22
CA GLN A 160 11.49 10.65 -17.09
C GLN A 160 12.58 9.82 -16.41
N ARG A 161 12.76 9.95 -15.09
CA ARG A 161 13.84 9.32 -14.33
C ARG A 161 13.46 8.04 -13.60
N LEU A 162 12.18 7.78 -13.42
CA LEU A 162 11.69 6.60 -12.73
C LEU A 162 10.52 5.96 -13.47
N ARG A 163 10.31 4.67 -13.23
CA ARG A 163 9.17 3.93 -13.76
C ARG A 163 8.55 3.08 -12.66
N VAL A 164 7.25 3.27 -12.44
CA VAL A 164 6.44 2.34 -11.66
C VAL A 164 6.01 1.20 -12.56
N VAL A 165 6.45 -0.02 -12.23
CA VAL A 165 6.22 -1.22 -13.04
C VAL A 165 5.05 -2.06 -12.55
N HIS A 166 4.60 -1.83 -11.31
CA HIS A 166 3.47 -2.55 -10.70
C HIS A 166 2.84 -1.76 -9.54
N GLN A 167 1.55 -2.02 -9.28
CA GLN A 167 0.85 -1.51 -8.10
C GLN A 167 0.17 -2.67 -7.35
N LEU A 168 0.40 -2.74 -6.03
CA LEU A 168 -0.32 -3.64 -5.12
C LEU A 168 -1.41 -2.85 -4.39
N ILE A 169 -2.65 -3.31 -4.51
CA ILE A 169 -3.84 -2.63 -3.98
C ILE A 169 -4.57 -3.63 -3.08
N ASP A 170 -4.25 -3.60 -1.77
CA ASP A 170 -4.80 -4.53 -0.81
C ASP A 170 -5.95 -3.89 -0.04
N TYR A 171 -7.18 -4.38 -0.23
CA TYR A 171 -8.46 -3.89 0.32
C TYR A 171 -8.55 -2.35 0.44
N ALA A 172 -8.15 -1.64 -0.61
CA ALA A 172 -8.00 -0.19 -0.56
C ALA A 172 -9.34 0.56 -0.58
N VAL A 173 -9.37 1.73 0.08
CA VAL A 173 -10.44 2.71 -0.09
C VAL A 173 -10.22 3.48 -1.38
N LEU A 174 -11.16 3.42 -2.32
CA LEU A 174 -10.99 3.97 -3.68
C LEU A 174 -12.08 4.97 -4.09
N ASP A 175 -13.08 5.17 -3.24
CA ASP A 175 -14.13 6.17 -3.40
C ASP A 175 -14.47 6.85 -2.05
N LEU A 176 -13.98 8.07 -1.87
CA LEU A 176 -14.27 8.90 -0.71
C LEU A 176 -15.53 9.76 -0.90
N ALA A 177 -16.08 9.81 -2.12
CA ALA A 177 -17.25 10.61 -2.44
C ALA A 177 -18.57 9.88 -2.13
N GLN A 178 -18.57 8.55 -2.17
CA GLN A 178 -19.72 7.75 -1.78
C GLN A 178 -19.98 7.89 -0.27
N ASP A 179 -21.26 8.11 0.10
CA ASP A 179 -21.62 8.09 1.53
C ASP A 179 -21.26 6.72 2.14
N PRO A 180 -20.43 6.70 3.19
CA PRO A 180 -20.07 5.44 3.85
C PRO A 180 -21.24 4.58 4.32
N ALA A 181 -22.41 5.16 4.54
CA ALA A 181 -23.63 4.41 4.89
C ALA A 181 -24.16 3.54 3.73
N LEU A 182 -23.76 3.83 2.51
CA LEU A 182 -24.13 3.05 1.31
C LEU A 182 -23.11 1.95 0.98
N LYS A 183 -21.97 1.91 1.66
CA LYS A 183 -20.99 0.83 1.55
C LYS A 183 -21.42 -0.33 2.43
N LEU A 184 -21.85 -1.42 1.82
CA LEU A 184 -22.51 -2.52 2.52
C LEU A 184 -21.55 -3.67 2.81
N SER A 185 -21.73 -4.31 3.95
CA SER A 185 -21.18 -5.62 4.30
C SER A 185 -22.32 -6.59 4.56
N SER A 186 -22.08 -7.88 4.32
CA SER A 186 -23.01 -8.93 4.76
C SER A 186 -22.86 -9.30 6.25
N LEU A 187 -21.87 -8.73 6.95
CA LEU A 187 -21.74 -8.84 8.40
C LEU A 187 -22.51 -7.72 9.10
N ASP A 188 -23.19 -8.06 10.18
CA ASP A 188 -23.84 -7.07 11.06
C ASP A 188 -22.82 -6.10 11.69
N LYS A 189 -21.60 -6.57 11.95
CA LYS A 189 -20.53 -5.81 12.59
C LYS A 189 -19.21 -6.05 11.86
N PRO A 190 -19.02 -5.46 10.68
CA PRO A 190 -17.72 -5.52 9.99
C PRO A 190 -16.66 -4.77 10.79
N LEU A 191 -15.40 -5.17 10.64
CA LEU A 191 -14.26 -4.54 11.30
C LEU A 191 -14.17 -3.04 10.94
N LEU A 192 -14.37 -2.71 9.66
CA LEU A 192 -14.45 -1.35 9.17
C LEU A 192 -15.91 -0.93 8.99
N GLY A 193 -16.44 -0.17 9.95
CA GLY A 193 -17.82 0.34 9.88
C GLY A 193 -17.93 1.74 9.27
N ALA A 194 -19.09 2.07 8.72
CA ALA A 194 -19.38 3.36 8.07
C ALA A 194 -19.06 4.58 8.94
N GLY A 195 -19.28 4.49 10.27
CA GLY A 195 -18.96 5.57 11.21
C GLY A 195 -17.47 5.89 11.28
N LEU A 196 -16.62 4.86 11.23
CA LEU A 196 -15.16 5.02 11.22
C LEU A 196 -14.67 5.60 9.89
N VAL A 197 -15.18 5.10 8.75
CA VAL A 197 -14.87 5.66 7.42
C VAL A 197 -15.28 7.14 7.35
N ARG A 198 -16.46 7.50 7.84
CA ARG A 198 -16.90 8.91 7.88
C ARG A 198 -15.97 9.78 8.73
N PHE A 199 -15.49 9.26 9.85
CA PHE A 199 -14.49 9.94 10.67
C PHE A 199 -13.18 10.14 9.91
N PHE A 200 -12.64 9.12 9.25
CA PHE A 200 -11.43 9.20 8.45
C PHE A 200 -11.55 10.22 7.32
N ASN A 201 -12.63 10.13 6.53
CA ASN A 201 -12.86 11.08 5.44
C ASN A 201 -12.94 12.53 5.96
N SER A 202 -13.59 12.73 7.12
CA SER A 202 -13.70 14.06 7.73
C SER A 202 -12.37 14.64 8.21
N CYS A 203 -11.38 13.79 8.53
CA CYS A 203 -10.03 14.19 8.89
C CYS A 203 -9.17 14.41 7.66
N TYR A 204 -9.26 13.51 6.67
CA TYR A 204 -8.42 13.52 5.48
C TYR A 204 -8.77 14.63 4.51
N LEU A 205 -10.05 14.93 4.32
CA LEU A 205 -10.52 15.96 3.41
C LEU A 205 -10.77 17.27 4.17
N SER A 206 -10.04 18.32 3.80
CA SER A 206 -10.26 19.67 4.34
C SER A 206 -11.49 20.36 3.72
N ASP A 207 -11.81 19.99 2.48
CA ASP A 207 -13.00 20.39 1.74
C ASP A 207 -13.71 19.12 1.20
N PRO A 208 -15.01 18.95 1.42
CA PRO A 208 -15.77 17.83 0.88
C PRO A 208 -15.69 17.69 -0.65
N ALA A 209 -15.47 18.76 -1.39
CA ALA A 209 -15.30 18.74 -2.84
C ALA A 209 -14.05 17.92 -3.27
N GLN A 210 -13.01 17.87 -2.43
CA GLN A 210 -11.81 17.07 -2.67
C GLN A 210 -12.10 15.56 -2.78
N ALA A 211 -13.20 15.07 -2.21
CA ALA A 211 -13.63 13.68 -2.38
C ALA A 211 -13.83 13.28 -3.85
N ARG A 212 -14.06 14.24 -4.74
CA ARG A 212 -14.23 13.98 -6.18
C ARG A 212 -12.93 14.06 -6.99
N ASP A 213 -11.83 14.44 -6.36
CA ASP A 213 -10.52 14.43 -7.01
C ASP A 213 -10.09 12.98 -7.24
N PRO A 214 -9.72 12.56 -8.47
CA PRO A 214 -9.23 11.21 -8.76
C PRO A 214 -7.97 10.80 -7.99
N LEU A 215 -7.21 11.74 -7.46
CA LEU A 215 -6.08 11.44 -6.57
C LEU A 215 -6.53 11.11 -5.14
N ALA A 216 -7.73 11.54 -4.72
CA ALA A 216 -8.35 11.15 -3.46
C ALA A 216 -9.24 9.91 -3.63
N SER A 217 -9.97 9.86 -4.75
CA SER A 217 -10.91 8.78 -5.11
C SER A 217 -10.56 8.18 -6.46
N PRO A 218 -9.59 7.27 -6.54
CA PRO A 218 -9.13 6.68 -7.80
C PRO A 218 -10.24 6.04 -8.65
N LEU A 219 -11.29 5.54 -8.02
CA LEU A 219 -12.46 5.00 -8.73
C LEU A 219 -13.18 6.05 -9.58
N LEU A 220 -13.06 7.34 -9.28
CA LEU A 220 -13.74 8.41 -10.01
C LEU A 220 -12.96 8.87 -11.26
N ALA A 221 -11.71 8.45 -11.42
CA ALA A 221 -10.97 8.67 -12.66
C ALA A 221 -11.72 8.07 -13.85
N THR A 222 -11.72 8.75 -14.99
CA THR A 222 -12.26 8.21 -16.24
C THR A 222 -11.39 7.07 -16.76
N VAL A 223 -11.93 6.24 -17.67
CA VAL A 223 -11.15 5.18 -18.32
C VAL A 223 -9.93 5.74 -19.05
N ASP A 224 -10.08 6.89 -19.70
CA ASP A 224 -8.99 7.53 -20.43
C ASP A 224 -7.90 8.06 -19.50
N GLU A 225 -8.26 8.59 -18.34
CA GLU A 225 -7.29 9.01 -17.31
C GLU A 225 -6.52 7.83 -16.69
N LEU A 226 -7.07 6.62 -16.74
CA LEU A 226 -6.39 5.42 -16.25
C LEU A 226 -5.50 4.73 -17.31
N ARG A 227 -5.52 5.16 -18.59
CA ARG A 227 -4.63 4.60 -19.60
C ARG A 227 -3.17 4.81 -19.22
N GLY A 228 -2.37 3.76 -19.37
CA GLY A 228 -0.95 3.79 -19.02
C GLY A 228 -0.64 3.69 -17.52
N MET A 229 -1.64 3.41 -16.67
CA MET A 229 -1.38 2.97 -15.30
C MET A 229 -0.59 1.65 -15.33
N PRO A 230 0.31 1.41 -14.36
CA PRO A 230 1.06 0.17 -14.28
C PRO A 230 0.13 -1.03 -14.02
N PRO A 231 0.53 -2.26 -14.43
CA PRO A 231 -0.15 -3.49 -14.03
C PRO A 231 -0.46 -3.52 -12.54
N ALA A 232 -1.57 -4.17 -12.16
CA ALA A 232 -2.05 -4.19 -10.78
C ALA A 232 -2.29 -5.60 -10.26
N THR A 233 -1.94 -5.85 -8.99
CA THR A 233 -2.51 -6.92 -8.17
C THR A 233 -3.49 -6.27 -7.19
N LEU A 234 -4.76 -6.67 -7.25
CA LEU A 234 -5.83 -6.12 -6.45
C LEU A 234 -6.49 -7.22 -5.60
N ILE A 235 -6.55 -6.99 -4.31
CA ILE A 235 -7.10 -7.91 -3.33
C ILE A 235 -8.29 -7.27 -2.65
N THR A 236 -9.38 -8.04 -2.54
CA THR A 236 -10.58 -7.65 -1.79
C THR A 236 -10.98 -8.74 -0.81
N ALA A 237 -11.80 -8.41 0.18
CA ALA A 237 -12.32 -9.32 1.17
C ALA A 237 -13.85 -9.38 1.10
N GLU A 238 -14.44 -10.56 1.28
CA GLU A 238 -15.87 -10.79 1.07
C GLU A 238 -16.76 -9.86 1.91
N TYR A 239 -16.38 -9.67 3.17
CA TYR A 239 -17.18 -8.93 4.15
C TYR A 239 -16.79 -7.46 4.31
N ASP A 240 -15.75 -7.02 3.58
CA ASP A 240 -15.27 -5.64 3.64
C ASP A 240 -16.25 -4.70 2.92
N ILE A 241 -16.62 -3.61 3.58
CA ILE A 241 -17.45 -2.55 2.98
C ILE A 241 -16.78 -1.85 1.80
N LEU A 242 -15.44 -2.00 1.63
CA LEU A 242 -14.66 -1.44 0.51
C LEU A 242 -14.58 -2.39 -0.70
N ARG A 243 -15.10 -3.61 -0.60
CA ARG A 243 -15.03 -4.63 -1.64
C ARG A 243 -15.54 -4.13 -2.99
N ALA A 244 -16.75 -3.59 -3.01
CA ALA A 244 -17.41 -3.20 -4.25
C ALA A 244 -16.63 -2.13 -5.04
N GLU A 245 -16.00 -1.18 -4.35
CA GLU A 245 -15.18 -0.16 -5.00
C GLU A 245 -13.86 -0.72 -5.51
N GLY A 246 -13.27 -1.71 -4.84
CA GLY A 246 -12.11 -2.45 -5.31
C GLY A 246 -12.39 -3.19 -6.62
N GLU A 247 -13.45 -4.00 -6.64
CA GLU A 247 -13.89 -4.74 -7.83
C GLU A 247 -14.23 -3.79 -9.00
N ALA A 248 -14.93 -2.69 -8.74
CA ALA A 248 -15.26 -1.69 -9.76
C ALA A 248 -14.00 -0.99 -10.32
N TYR A 249 -12.99 -0.74 -9.48
CA TYR A 249 -11.74 -0.14 -9.92
C TYR A 249 -10.92 -1.10 -10.77
N ALA A 250 -10.86 -2.39 -10.39
CA ALA A 250 -10.22 -3.43 -11.19
C ALA A 250 -10.81 -3.53 -12.60
N GLU A 251 -12.13 -3.52 -12.70
CA GLU A 251 -12.84 -3.53 -13.99
C GLU A 251 -12.53 -2.25 -14.80
N LYS A 252 -12.50 -1.09 -14.16
CA LYS A 252 -12.17 0.16 -14.84
C LYS A 252 -10.73 0.19 -15.35
N LEU A 253 -9.77 -0.36 -14.59
CA LEU A 253 -8.38 -0.53 -15.04
C LEU A 253 -8.29 -1.44 -16.27
N ARG A 254 -9.01 -2.59 -16.29
CA ARG A 254 -9.06 -3.49 -17.46
C ARG A 254 -9.60 -2.78 -18.69
N ARG A 255 -10.66 -2.00 -18.54
CA ARG A 255 -11.23 -1.18 -19.64
C ARG A 255 -10.25 -0.13 -20.14
N ALA A 256 -9.35 0.34 -19.30
CA ALA A 256 -8.26 1.24 -19.68
C ALA A 256 -7.07 0.54 -20.37
N GLY A 257 -7.13 -0.80 -20.52
CA GLY A 257 -6.06 -1.60 -21.11
C GLY A 257 -4.95 -1.98 -20.13
N VAL A 258 -5.19 -1.84 -18.83
CA VAL A 258 -4.24 -2.21 -17.77
C VAL A 258 -4.41 -3.69 -17.43
N THR A 259 -3.30 -4.42 -17.33
CA THR A 259 -3.30 -5.82 -16.84
C THR A 259 -3.61 -5.84 -15.35
N VAL A 260 -4.64 -6.59 -14.94
CA VAL A 260 -5.08 -6.69 -13.53
C VAL A 260 -5.21 -8.14 -13.12
N THR A 261 -4.44 -8.53 -12.12
CA THR A 261 -4.67 -9.74 -11.33
C THR A 261 -5.54 -9.37 -10.14
N GLU A 262 -6.73 -9.92 -10.07
CA GLU A 262 -7.69 -9.62 -9.00
C GLU A 262 -8.10 -10.89 -8.29
N ARG A 263 -8.22 -10.82 -6.96
CA ARG A 263 -8.78 -11.91 -6.17
C ARG A 263 -9.57 -11.38 -4.97
N MET A 264 -10.81 -11.84 -4.85
CA MET A 264 -11.64 -11.70 -3.66
C MET A 264 -11.41 -12.93 -2.75
N PHE A 265 -11.20 -12.67 -1.45
CA PHE A 265 -11.01 -13.71 -0.45
C PHE A 265 -12.30 -13.95 0.34
N ALA A 266 -12.87 -15.15 0.15
CA ALA A 266 -14.09 -15.57 0.81
C ALA A 266 -13.87 -15.75 2.33
N GLY A 267 -14.89 -15.45 3.14
CA GLY A 267 -14.83 -15.55 4.59
C GLY A 267 -13.94 -14.50 5.28
N CYS A 268 -13.39 -13.54 4.53
CA CYS A 268 -12.48 -12.52 5.05
C CYS A 268 -13.18 -11.17 5.20
N ASP A 269 -12.71 -10.39 6.19
CA ASP A 269 -13.10 -9.00 6.42
C ASP A 269 -11.89 -8.06 6.22
N HIS A 270 -12.10 -6.77 6.35
CA HIS A 270 -11.04 -5.76 6.27
C HIS A 270 -9.83 -6.12 7.14
N MET A 271 -8.61 -5.84 6.67
CA MET A 271 -7.33 -6.16 7.34
C MET A 271 -7.03 -7.68 7.48
N PHE A 272 -7.66 -8.56 6.74
CA PHE A 272 -7.44 -10.00 6.89
C PHE A 272 -5.98 -10.42 6.62
N THR A 273 -5.25 -9.73 5.76
CA THR A 273 -3.82 -9.99 5.52
C THR A 273 -2.95 -9.76 6.76
N HIS A 274 -3.46 -9.02 7.76
CA HIS A 274 -2.80 -8.75 9.04
C HIS A 274 -3.40 -9.54 10.22
N LEU A 275 -4.68 -9.90 10.14
CA LEU A 275 -5.45 -10.46 11.26
C LEU A 275 -5.94 -11.89 11.01
N GLY A 276 -5.88 -12.40 9.79
CA GLY A 276 -6.38 -13.72 9.42
C GLY A 276 -7.80 -13.71 8.85
N PRO A 277 -8.30 -14.86 8.43
CA PRO A 277 -7.77 -16.22 8.64
C PRO A 277 -6.39 -16.47 8.01
N ASP A 278 -5.61 -17.36 8.67
CA ASP A 278 -4.19 -17.55 8.35
C ASP A 278 -3.96 -18.05 6.92
N ASP A 279 -4.71 -19.06 6.47
CA ASP A 279 -4.58 -19.61 5.12
C ASP A 279 -4.92 -18.58 4.04
N SER A 280 -5.95 -17.74 4.28
CA SER A 280 -6.35 -16.69 3.35
C SER A 280 -5.30 -15.58 3.30
N ALA A 281 -4.77 -15.19 4.46
CA ALA A 281 -3.69 -14.21 4.54
C ALA A 281 -2.44 -14.69 3.81
N GLU A 282 -2.01 -15.95 4.04
CA GLU A 282 -0.85 -16.54 3.36
C GLU A 282 -1.04 -16.57 1.84
N GLN A 283 -2.23 -16.99 1.35
CA GLN A 283 -2.53 -16.98 -0.08
C GLN A 283 -2.54 -15.57 -0.66
N ALA A 284 -3.00 -14.56 0.09
CA ALA A 284 -2.98 -13.17 -0.35
C ALA A 284 -1.54 -12.64 -0.43
N TRP A 285 -0.70 -12.94 0.56
CA TRP A 285 0.70 -12.59 0.56
C TRP A 285 1.45 -13.24 -0.59
N GLN A 286 1.19 -14.52 -0.88
CA GLN A 286 1.77 -15.20 -2.03
C GLN A 286 1.36 -14.55 -3.36
N LEU A 287 0.08 -14.18 -3.51
CA LEU A 287 -0.41 -13.49 -4.70
C LEU A 287 0.30 -12.15 -4.92
N MET A 288 0.54 -11.41 -3.84
CA MET A 288 1.29 -10.15 -3.88
C MET A 288 2.75 -10.36 -4.28
N GLU A 289 3.41 -11.38 -3.71
CA GLU A 289 4.78 -11.75 -4.08
C GLU A 289 4.88 -12.15 -5.57
N ASP A 290 3.93 -12.94 -6.07
CA ASP A 290 3.92 -13.39 -7.47
C ASP A 290 3.75 -12.19 -8.42
N GLY A 291 2.89 -11.24 -8.08
CA GLY A 291 2.71 -9.99 -8.83
C GLY A 291 4.01 -9.17 -8.93
N LEU A 292 4.70 -9.01 -7.79
CA LEU A 292 5.98 -8.29 -7.74
C LEU A 292 7.09 -9.05 -8.46
N ARG A 293 7.18 -10.38 -8.29
CA ARG A 293 8.17 -11.23 -8.97
C ARG A 293 8.07 -11.08 -10.48
N GLY A 294 6.85 -11.17 -11.02
CA GLY A 294 6.61 -10.96 -12.45
C GLY A 294 6.97 -9.55 -12.91
N ALA A 295 6.60 -8.52 -12.13
CA ALA A 295 6.88 -7.12 -12.46
C ALA A 295 8.38 -6.78 -12.45
N PHE A 296 9.14 -7.37 -11.54
CA PHE A 296 10.59 -7.21 -11.42
C PHE A 296 11.37 -8.12 -12.37
N GLN A 297 10.69 -9.00 -13.11
CA GLN A 297 11.31 -9.98 -14.02
C GLN A 297 12.34 -10.88 -13.31
N LEU A 298 11.98 -11.30 -12.09
CA LEU A 298 12.81 -12.22 -11.31
C LEU A 298 12.54 -13.65 -11.76
N GLU A 299 13.60 -14.48 -11.85
CA GLU A 299 13.44 -15.90 -12.13
C GLU A 299 12.57 -16.57 -11.05
N ALA A 300 11.77 -17.55 -11.45
CA ALA A 300 11.04 -18.37 -10.50
C ALA A 300 12.05 -19.08 -9.60
N VAL A 301 11.86 -18.97 -8.28
CA VAL A 301 12.63 -19.80 -7.35
C VAL A 301 12.26 -21.24 -7.63
N ALA A 302 13.19 -22.05 -8.11
CA ALA A 302 12.98 -23.48 -8.27
C ALA A 302 12.50 -24.01 -6.90
N SER A 303 11.26 -24.51 -6.84
CA SER A 303 10.74 -25.12 -5.63
C SER A 303 11.65 -26.30 -5.30
N GLY A 304 12.40 -26.20 -4.21
CA GLY A 304 13.28 -27.26 -3.70
C GLY A 304 12.49 -28.46 -3.19
N ALA A 305 11.82 -29.16 -4.12
CA ALA A 305 11.10 -30.41 -3.89
C ALA A 305 11.86 -31.62 -4.48
N GLU A 306 13.18 -31.47 -4.71
CA GLU A 306 14.04 -32.61 -5.12
C GLU A 306 15.35 -32.62 -4.30
N ALA A 307 15.25 -32.89 -3.01
CA ALA A 307 16.42 -33.30 -2.22
C ALA A 307 15.97 -34.14 -1.04
N LEU A 308 15.27 -35.26 -1.30
CA LEU A 308 15.15 -36.45 -0.42
C LEU A 308 14.67 -37.61 -1.29
N ALA A 309 15.58 -38.18 -2.06
CA ALA A 309 15.47 -39.51 -2.62
C ALA A 309 16.74 -40.29 -2.23
#